data_4645833f062ac93b0a9f141a8b327f01
#
_entry.id   4645833f062ac93b0a9f141a8b327f01
#
_cell.length_a   1.000
_cell.length_b   1.000
_cell.length_c   1.000
_cell.angle_alpha   90.00
_cell.angle_beta   90.00
_cell.angle_gamma   90.00
#
_symmetry.space_group_name_H-M   'P 1'
#
loop_
_entity.id
_entity.type
_entity.pdbx_description
1 polymer ?
#
loop_
_entity_poly.entity_id
_entity_poly.type
_entity_poly.pdbx_seq_one_letter_code
_entity_poly.pdbx_strand_id
1 'polypeptide(L)'
;HSTGGLTAALWANSPGGRTAVDALVLNSPWFDLNARWFQRVVSTWVLDGLAPVDPMRVLADGPSAYSWHLHAANGGRWEYDRALKPAEGFPVRAGWMRAVRRGQARLARGLRIEAPVLVCTAAESGPNSRTNPLLDAQDTVLDVEQIWARAPRLGEDVTLVTIPGGIHDLALSSPEPYAAYMAAVFDWLGSVTGSRAA
;
A
#
# COMPACT_ATOMS: atom_id res chain seq x y z
N HIS A 1 -1.79 -2.52 5.24
CA HIS A 1 -0.81 -2.65 4.16
C HIS A 1 -1.45 -2.50 2.78
N SER A 2 -0.76 -1.88 1.81
CA SER A 2 -1.12 -1.80 0.38
C SER A 2 -2.57 -1.30 0.15
N THR A 3 -3.43 -2.07 -0.56
CA THR A 3 -4.87 -1.77 -0.74
C THR A 3 -5.60 -1.63 0.60
N GLY A 4 -5.22 -2.43 1.60
CA GLY A 4 -5.73 -2.32 2.96
C GLY A 4 -5.40 -0.96 3.59
N GLY A 5 -4.24 -0.37 3.27
CA GLY A 5 -3.85 0.97 3.70
C GLY A 5 -4.78 2.06 3.15
N LEU A 6 -5.15 1.98 1.86
CA LEU A 6 -6.17 2.87 1.28
C LEU A 6 -7.52 2.70 1.97
N THR A 7 -7.94 1.45 2.19
CA THR A 7 -9.22 1.14 2.84
C THR A 7 -9.25 1.69 4.28
N ALA A 8 -8.19 1.47 5.06
CA ALA A 8 -8.07 1.95 6.44
C ALA A 8 -8.08 3.49 6.50
N ALA A 9 -7.36 4.17 5.59
CA ALA A 9 -7.36 5.63 5.51
C ALA A 9 -8.76 6.20 5.20
N LEU A 10 -9.48 5.60 4.24
CA LEU A 10 -10.84 6.01 3.91
C LEU A 10 -11.82 5.75 5.06
N TRP A 11 -11.66 4.65 5.77
CA TRP A 11 -12.47 4.32 6.94
C TRP A 11 -12.17 5.27 8.11
N ALA A 12 -10.90 5.53 8.44
CA ALA A 12 -10.52 6.46 9.49
C ALA A 12 -11.07 7.89 9.25
N ASN A 13 -11.21 8.29 7.97
CA ASN A 13 -11.85 9.56 7.60
C ASN A 13 -13.38 9.55 7.68
N SER A 14 -14.03 8.40 7.90
CA SER A 14 -15.49 8.29 8.04
C SER A 14 -15.95 8.74 9.43
N PRO A 15 -17.24 9.08 9.62
CA PRO A 15 -17.75 9.44 10.96
C PRO A 15 -17.49 8.36 12.02
N GLY A 16 -17.66 7.07 11.68
CA GLY A 16 -17.38 5.96 12.59
C GLY A 16 -15.89 5.78 12.85
N GLY A 17 -15.03 5.98 11.83
CA GLY A 17 -13.58 5.87 11.97
C GLY A 17 -12.98 6.93 12.86
N ARG A 18 -13.45 8.18 12.79
CA ARG A 18 -12.96 9.30 13.61
C ARG A 18 -13.11 9.06 15.12
N THR A 19 -14.12 8.32 15.53
CA THR A 19 -14.36 8.00 16.94
C THR A 19 -13.71 6.68 17.38
N ALA A 20 -13.25 5.85 16.44
CA ALA A 20 -12.75 4.51 16.72
C ALA A 20 -11.24 4.34 16.52
N VAL A 21 -10.58 5.32 15.88
CA VAL A 21 -9.15 5.25 15.56
C VAL A 21 -8.38 6.25 16.41
N ASP A 22 -7.50 5.75 17.27
CA ASP A 22 -6.61 6.58 18.09
C ASP A 22 -5.28 6.89 17.40
N ALA A 23 -4.80 5.98 16.56
CA ALA A 23 -3.61 6.13 15.73
C ALA A 23 -3.70 5.21 14.51
N LEU A 24 -3.10 5.61 13.38
CA LEU A 24 -3.14 4.84 12.14
C LEU A 24 -1.73 4.60 11.60
N VAL A 25 -1.34 3.34 11.48
CA VAL A 25 -0.06 2.94 10.86
C VAL A 25 -0.34 2.34 9.48
N LEU A 26 0.31 2.88 8.46
CA LEU A 26 0.15 2.47 7.07
C LEU A 26 1.50 1.99 6.49
N ASN A 27 1.52 0.74 6.04
CA ASN A 27 2.68 0.10 5.43
C ASN A 27 2.49 0.06 3.91
N SER A 28 3.31 0.81 3.16
CA SER A 28 3.29 0.93 1.70
C SER A 28 1.86 1.04 1.14
N PRO A 29 1.07 2.03 1.57
CA PRO A 29 -0.35 2.12 1.19
C PRO A 29 -0.53 2.45 -0.29
N TRP A 30 -1.48 1.80 -0.95
CA TRP A 30 -1.74 2.00 -2.38
C TRP A 30 -2.58 3.25 -2.66
N PHE A 31 -1.96 4.41 -2.64
CA PHE A 31 -2.63 5.72 -2.77
C PHE A 31 -2.83 6.20 -4.21
N ASP A 32 -2.08 5.66 -5.17
CA ASP A 32 -2.25 5.95 -6.59
C ASP A 32 -1.81 4.76 -7.45
N LEU A 33 -2.20 4.74 -8.74
CA LEU A 33 -1.74 3.72 -9.66
C LEU A 33 -0.26 3.94 -10.03
N ASN A 34 0.52 2.87 -10.00
CA ASN A 34 1.86 2.85 -10.60
C ASN A 34 1.72 2.81 -12.13
N ALA A 35 1.33 3.95 -12.73
CA ALA A 35 1.12 4.11 -14.16
C ALA A 35 1.28 5.58 -14.57
N ARG A 36 1.60 5.82 -15.83
CA ARG A 36 1.68 7.18 -16.37
C ARG A 36 0.33 7.90 -16.20
N TRP A 37 0.36 9.22 -15.95
CA TRP A 37 -0.83 10.04 -15.72
C TRP A 37 -1.97 9.79 -16.74
N PHE A 38 -1.61 9.75 -18.02
CA PHE A 38 -2.59 9.49 -19.08
C PHE A 38 -3.28 8.12 -18.93
N GLN A 39 -2.53 7.07 -18.61
CA GLN A 39 -3.08 5.72 -18.41
C GLN A 39 -4.01 5.68 -17.18
N ARG A 40 -3.67 6.44 -16.12
CA ARG A 40 -4.51 6.55 -14.92
C ARG A 40 -5.88 7.18 -15.23
N VAL A 41 -5.89 8.25 -16.03
CA VAL A 41 -7.14 8.95 -16.40
C VAL A 41 -8.00 8.09 -17.33
N VAL A 42 -7.42 7.59 -18.42
CA VAL A 42 -8.17 6.77 -19.39
C VAL A 42 -8.72 5.51 -18.76
N SER A 43 -7.92 4.79 -17.93
CA SER A 43 -8.39 3.59 -17.25
C SER A 43 -9.59 3.86 -16.33
N THR A 44 -9.64 5.02 -15.69
CA THR A 44 -10.75 5.39 -14.80
C THR A 44 -12.05 5.58 -15.59
N TRP A 45 -12.02 6.27 -16.75
CA TRP A 45 -13.18 6.46 -17.61
C TRP A 45 -13.71 5.13 -18.16
N VAL A 46 -12.82 4.28 -18.65
CA VAL A 46 -13.18 2.94 -19.13
C VAL A 46 -13.82 2.10 -18.02
N LEU A 47 -13.26 2.14 -16.81
CA LEU A 47 -13.80 1.42 -15.67
C LEU A 47 -15.15 1.94 -15.20
N ASP A 48 -15.38 3.25 -15.26
CA ASP A 48 -16.67 3.83 -14.89
C ASP A 48 -17.80 3.44 -15.88
N GLY A 49 -17.46 3.17 -17.14
CA GLY A 49 -18.41 2.62 -18.12
C GLY A 49 -18.59 1.10 -18.03
N LEU A 50 -17.49 0.36 -17.89
CA LEU A 50 -17.49 -1.11 -17.95
C LEU A 50 -17.97 -1.76 -16.64
N ALA A 51 -17.46 -1.31 -15.50
CA ALA A 51 -17.67 -2.01 -14.23
C ALA A 51 -19.14 -2.07 -13.75
N PRO A 52 -20.03 -1.13 -14.04
CA PRO A 52 -21.45 -1.27 -13.74
C PRO A 52 -22.13 -2.39 -14.53
N VAL A 53 -21.65 -2.67 -15.74
CA VAL A 53 -22.24 -3.68 -16.65
C VAL A 53 -21.65 -5.06 -16.38
N ASP A 54 -20.32 -5.15 -16.21
CA ASP A 54 -19.60 -6.40 -15.97
C ASP A 54 -18.55 -6.23 -14.87
N PRO A 55 -18.96 -6.18 -13.59
CA PRO A 55 -18.03 -5.97 -12.46
C PRO A 55 -17.06 -7.12 -12.25
N MET A 56 -17.37 -8.30 -12.75
CA MET A 56 -16.55 -9.51 -12.61
C MET A 56 -15.55 -9.68 -13.74
N ARG A 57 -15.57 -8.83 -14.76
CA ARG A 57 -14.60 -8.85 -15.86
C ARG A 57 -13.18 -8.81 -15.32
N VAL A 58 -12.36 -9.80 -15.73
CA VAL A 58 -10.93 -9.83 -15.44
C VAL A 58 -10.22 -8.81 -16.32
N LEU A 59 -9.49 -7.89 -15.71
CA LEU A 59 -8.72 -6.82 -16.37
C LEU A 59 -7.24 -7.19 -16.50
N ALA A 60 -6.73 -7.88 -15.50
CA ALA A 60 -5.37 -8.37 -15.46
C ALA A 60 -5.32 -9.67 -14.64
N ASP A 61 -4.42 -10.53 -15.05
CA ASP A 61 -4.11 -11.79 -14.40
C ASP A 61 -2.65 -12.13 -14.68
N GLY A 62 -2.03 -12.89 -13.78
CA GLY A 62 -0.67 -13.35 -13.99
C GLY A 62 0.30 -13.07 -12.84
N PRO A 63 1.45 -13.74 -12.88
CA PRO A 63 2.41 -13.71 -11.78
C PRO A 63 3.08 -12.35 -11.62
N SER A 64 3.25 -11.96 -10.36
CA SER A 64 4.12 -10.86 -9.95
C SER A 64 5.49 -11.41 -9.56
N ALA A 65 6.58 -10.80 -10.02
CA ALA A 65 7.93 -11.20 -9.60
C ALA A 65 8.07 -11.06 -8.07
N TYR A 66 7.50 -10.02 -7.47
CA TYR A 66 7.43 -9.82 -6.03
C TYR A 66 6.74 -10.99 -5.33
N SER A 67 5.50 -11.31 -5.69
CA SER A 67 4.74 -12.41 -5.04
C SER A 67 5.40 -13.76 -5.23
N TRP A 68 5.97 -14.00 -6.41
CA TRP A 68 6.69 -15.23 -6.70
C TRP A 68 7.94 -15.38 -5.82
N HIS A 69 8.71 -14.31 -5.68
CA HIS A 69 9.99 -14.31 -4.96
C HIS A 69 9.83 -14.39 -3.43
N LEU A 70 8.72 -13.94 -2.85
CA LEU A 70 8.53 -13.98 -1.39
C LEU A 70 8.66 -15.38 -0.78
N HIS A 71 8.25 -16.43 -1.49
CA HIS A 71 8.23 -17.79 -0.96
C HIS A 71 9.61 -18.44 -1.00
N ALA A 72 9.98 -19.15 0.08
CA ALA A 72 11.29 -19.81 0.22
C ALA A 72 11.61 -20.80 -0.90
N ALA A 73 10.61 -21.53 -1.42
CA ALA A 73 10.79 -22.41 -2.57
C ALA A 73 11.23 -21.68 -3.87
N ASN A 74 11.13 -20.37 -3.91
CA ASN A 74 11.50 -19.53 -5.06
C ASN A 74 12.68 -18.59 -4.74
N GLY A 75 13.43 -18.89 -3.67
CA GLY A 75 14.57 -18.10 -3.26
C GLY A 75 14.24 -16.96 -2.28
N GLY A 76 12.97 -16.82 -1.88
CA GLY A 76 12.55 -15.85 -0.86
C GLY A 76 12.80 -16.35 0.57
N ARG A 77 12.22 -15.66 1.54
CA ARG A 77 12.48 -15.89 2.96
C ARG A 77 11.32 -16.54 3.72
N TRP A 78 10.11 -16.57 3.14
CA TRP A 78 8.89 -16.84 3.87
C TRP A 78 8.27 -18.16 3.47
N GLU A 79 7.84 -18.94 4.48
CA GLU A 79 7.03 -20.15 4.32
C GLU A 79 5.56 -19.81 4.61
N TYR A 80 4.68 -20.08 3.66
CA TYR A 80 3.24 -19.89 3.79
C TYR A 80 2.48 -20.83 2.85
N ASP A 81 1.18 -21.02 3.13
CA ASP A 81 0.31 -21.82 2.28
C ASP A 81 0.07 -21.13 0.93
N ARG A 82 0.61 -21.72 -0.12
CA ARG A 82 0.48 -21.21 -1.51
C ARG A 82 -0.94 -21.33 -2.06
N ALA A 83 -1.81 -22.12 -1.44
CA ALA A 83 -3.23 -22.14 -1.80
C ALA A 83 -3.95 -20.87 -1.34
N LEU A 84 -3.49 -20.26 -0.21
CA LEU A 84 -4.03 -19.02 0.32
C LEU A 84 -3.40 -17.78 -0.33
N LYS A 85 -2.12 -17.87 -0.72
CA LYS A 85 -1.40 -16.79 -1.41
C LYS A 85 -0.64 -17.35 -2.60
N PRO A 86 -1.32 -17.60 -3.73
CA PRO A 86 -0.68 -18.14 -4.93
C PRO A 86 0.33 -17.14 -5.53
N ALA A 87 1.41 -17.64 -6.08
CA ALA A 87 2.43 -16.83 -6.75
C ALA A 87 1.87 -16.07 -7.97
N GLU A 88 0.85 -16.60 -8.59
CA GLU A 88 0.09 -16.02 -9.70
C GLU A 88 -0.73 -14.81 -9.25
N GLY A 89 -0.98 -14.67 -7.93
CA GLY A 89 -1.86 -13.65 -7.38
C GLY A 89 -3.34 -13.95 -7.61
N PHE A 90 -4.15 -12.91 -7.54
CA PHE A 90 -5.59 -13.00 -7.78
C PHE A 90 -5.98 -12.13 -8.97
N PRO A 91 -6.98 -12.56 -9.78
CA PRO A 91 -7.43 -11.76 -10.91
C PRO A 91 -7.92 -10.38 -10.50
N VAL A 92 -7.42 -9.35 -11.17
CA VAL A 92 -7.89 -7.97 -10.99
C VAL A 92 -9.22 -7.81 -11.73
N ARG A 93 -10.30 -7.56 -10.98
CA ARG A 93 -11.65 -7.42 -11.53
C ARG A 93 -12.06 -5.96 -11.69
N ALA A 94 -12.89 -5.69 -12.71
CA ALA A 94 -13.32 -4.33 -13.07
C ALA A 94 -14.02 -3.60 -11.91
N GLY A 95 -14.95 -4.25 -11.21
CA GLY A 95 -15.67 -3.66 -10.08
C GLY A 95 -14.73 -3.31 -8.92
N TRP A 96 -13.80 -4.21 -8.59
CA TRP A 96 -12.80 -3.97 -7.56
C TRP A 96 -11.86 -2.81 -7.93
N MET A 97 -11.31 -2.82 -9.14
CA MET A 97 -10.42 -1.75 -9.60
C MET A 97 -11.13 -0.39 -9.63
N ARG A 98 -12.41 -0.36 -10.04
CA ARG A 98 -13.23 0.86 -9.99
C ARG A 98 -13.37 1.39 -8.56
N ALA A 99 -13.63 0.52 -7.58
CA ALA A 99 -13.72 0.91 -6.18
C ALA A 99 -12.39 1.48 -5.67
N VAL A 100 -11.27 0.83 -5.97
CA VAL A 100 -9.92 1.33 -5.65
C VAL A 100 -9.68 2.71 -6.27
N ARG A 101 -9.95 2.89 -7.57
CA ARG A 101 -9.76 4.18 -8.27
C ARG A 101 -10.60 5.31 -7.67
N ARG A 102 -11.83 5.02 -7.29
CA ARG A 102 -12.69 5.99 -6.60
C ARG A 102 -12.16 6.36 -5.22
N GLY A 103 -11.66 5.37 -4.47
CA GLY A 103 -10.98 5.61 -3.19
C GLY A 103 -9.75 6.50 -3.35
N GLN A 104 -8.88 6.21 -4.31
CA GLN A 104 -7.69 7.00 -4.63
C GLN A 104 -8.06 8.43 -5.06
N ALA A 105 -9.09 8.59 -5.90
CA ALA A 105 -9.59 9.90 -6.31
C ALA A 105 -10.15 10.71 -5.13
N ARG A 106 -10.79 10.06 -4.15
CA ARG A 106 -11.25 10.70 -2.92
C ARG A 106 -10.07 11.16 -2.06
N LEU A 107 -9.06 10.30 -1.87
CA LEU A 107 -7.84 10.62 -1.13
C LEU A 107 -7.10 11.79 -1.78
N ALA A 108 -6.98 11.79 -3.10
CA ALA A 108 -6.30 12.86 -3.85
C ALA A 108 -6.93 14.27 -3.63
N ARG A 109 -8.23 14.33 -3.33
CA ARG A 109 -8.92 15.59 -2.97
C ARG A 109 -8.67 16.03 -1.53
N GLY A 110 -8.08 15.17 -0.73
CA GLY A 110 -7.81 15.37 0.69
C GLY A 110 -8.83 14.67 1.58
N LEU A 111 -8.29 13.99 2.58
CA LEU A 111 -9.02 13.43 3.71
C LEU A 111 -8.84 14.37 4.92
N ARG A 112 -9.60 14.11 5.98
CA ARG A 112 -9.51 14.81 7.27
C ARG A 112 -9.47 13.76 8.37
N ILE A 113 -8.41 12.94 8.38
CA ILE A 113 -8.17 11.98 9.45
C ILE A 113 -7.70 12.78 10.65
N GLU A 114 -8.41 12.68 11.78
CA GLU A 114 -8.14 13.41 13.01
C GLU A 114 -7.07 12.71 13.89
N ALA A 115 -6.99 11.38 13.77
CA ALA A 115 -5.97 10.60 14.45
C ALA A 115 -4.59 10.83 13.81
N PRO A 116 -3.49 10.78 14.58
CA PRO A 116 -2.14 10.75 14.04
C PRO A 116 -1.97 9.58 13.04
N VAL A 117 -1.26 9.84 11.95
CA VAL A 117 -1.02 8.85 10.89
C VAL A 117 0.48 8.67 10.66
N LEU A 118 0.95 7.44 10.75
CA LEU A 118 2.28 7.04 10.30
C LEU A 118 2.18 6.36 8.94
N VAL A 119 2.92 6.85 7.96
CA VAL A 119 3.09 6.21 6.65
C VAL A 119 4.52 5.72 6.53
N CYS A 120 4.71 4.41 6.41
CA CYS A 120 6.02 3.80 6.18
C CYS A 120 6.10 3.26 4.74
N THR A 121 7.22 3.48 4.06
CA THR A 121 7.48 2.97 2.69
C THR A 121 8.91 2.45 2.59
N ALA A 122 9.19 1.64 1.58
CA ALA A 122 10.56 1.48 1.11
C ALA A 122 11.16 2.85 0.72
N ALA A 123 12.48 2.97 0.75
CA ALA A 123 13.15 4.21 0.32
C ALA A 123 13.18 4.37 -1.20
N GLU A 124 13.05 3.27 -1.94
CA GLU A 124 13.17 3.26 -3.40
C GLU A 124 12.14 2.33 -4.04
N SER A 125 11.78 2.64 -5.28
CA SER A 125 11.00 1.75 -6.15
C SER A 125 11.88 1.13 -7.23
N GLY A 126 11.49 -0.06 -7.67
CA GLY A 126 12.19 -0.76 -8.74
C GLY A 126 11.27 -1.55 -9.67
N PRO A 127 11.81 -2.12 -10.76
CA PRO A 127 11.01 -2.89 -11.69
C PRO A 127 10.56 -4.23 -11.07
N ASN A 128 9.28 -4.57 -11.27
CA ASN A 128 8.73 -5.86 -10.88
C ASN A 128 9.15 -6.94 -11.89
N SER A 129 10.42 -7.33 -11.83
CA SER A 129 11.05 -8.29 -12.72
C SER A 129 11.93 -9.27 -11.94
N ARG A 130 11.91 -10.55 -12.33
CA ARG A 130 12.82 -11.57 -11.77
C ARG A 130 14.29 -11.29 -12.06
N THR A 131 14.58 -10.42 -13.03
CA THR A 131 15.94 -9.99 -13.36
C THR A 131 16.37 -8.74 -12.58
N ASN A 132 15.51 -8.17 -11.74
CA ASN A 132 15.88 -7.07 -10.88
C ASN A 132 16.77 -7.57 -9.74
N PRO A 133 18.05 -7.15 -9.65
CA PRO A 133 18.95 -7.59 -8.58
C PRO A 133 18.57 -7.05 -7.20
N LEU A 134 17.72 -6.02 -7.15
CA LEU A 134 17.25 -5.37 -5.93
C LEU A 134 15.79 -5.76 -5.59
N LEU A 135 15.32 -6.91 -6.07
CA LEU A 135 13.96 -7.39 -5.81
C LEU A 135 13.64 -7.53 -4.30
N ASP A 136 14.67 -7.79 -3.48
CA ASP A 136 14.60 -7.91 -2.01
C ASP A 136 14.92 -6.60 -1.25
N ALA A 137 15.10 -5.48 -1.96
CA ALA A 137 15.57 -4.24 -1.35
C ALA A 137 14.84 -2.97 -1.84
N GLN A 138 13.80 -3.14 -2.66
CA GLN A 138 13.00 -2.04 -3.23
C GLN A 138 11.51 -2.38 -3.22
N ASP A 139 10.63 -1.36 -3.22
CA ASP A 139 9.23 -1.58 -3.57
C ASP A 139 9.11 -1.80 -5.09
N THR A 140 8.82 -3.03 -5.49
CA THR A 140 8.67 -3.40 -6.90
C THR A 140 7.20 -3.50 -7.33
N VAL A 141 6.27 -3.13 -6.44
CA VAL A 141 4.81 -3.15 -6.68
C VAL A 141 4.28 -1.73 -6.88
N LEU A 142 4.67 -0.81 -5.99
CA LEU A 142 4.21 0.57 -6.02
C LEU A 142 5.36 1.53 -6.32
N ASP A 143 4.98 2.72 -6.74
CA ASP A 143 5.86 3.88 -6.85
C ASP A 143 5.81 4.66 -5.52
N VAL A 144 6.91 4.60 -4.75
CA VAL A 144 6.99 5.23 -3.43
C VAL A 144 6.85 6.75 -3.50
N GLU A 145 7.30 7.39 -4.58
CA GLU A 145 7.17 8.84 -4.76
C GLU A 145 5.69 9.26 -4.83
N GLN A 146 4.85 8.42 -5.43
CA GLN A 146 3.40 8.67 -5.46
C GLN A 146 2.79 8.55 -4.05
N ILE A 147 3.28 7.62 -3.21
CA ILE A 147 2.84 7.51 -1.82
C ILE A 147 3.25 8.79 -1.07
N TRP A 148 4.48 9.24 -1.21
CA TRP A 148 4.98 10.46 -0.56
C TRP A 148 4.19 11.70 -0.98
N ALA A 149 3.90 11.83 -2.27
CA ALA A 149 3.10 12.95 -2.80
C ALA A 149 1.65 12.95 -2.28
N ARG A 150 1.12 11.78 -1.92
CA ARG A 150 -0.26 11.61 -1.42
C ARG A 150 -0.38 11.64 0.09
N ALA A 151 0.65 11.22 0.84
CA ALA A 151 0.61 11.16 2.30
C ALA A 151 0.13 12.45 2.97
N PRO A 152 0.55 13.67 2.57
CA PRO A 152 0.05 14.91 3.16
C PRO A 152 -1.45 15.18 2.94
N ARG A 153 -2.12 14.38 2.10
CA ARG A 153 -3.57 14.48 1.86
C ARG A 153 -4.42 13.69 2.84
N LEU A 154 -3.80 12.96 3.78
CA LEU A 154 -4.51 12.14 4.76
C LEU A 154 -5.13 12.96 5.90
N GLY A 155 -4.42 13.96 6.39
CA GLY A 155 -4.81 14.78 7.54
C GLY A 155 -3.74 15.81 7.89
N GLU A 156 -3.87 16.42 9.05
CA GLU A 156 -2.93 17.46 9.52
C GLU A 156 -1.70 16.83 10.22
N ASP A 157 -1.89 15.73 10.95
CA ASP A 157 -0.86 15.02 11.69
C ASP A 157 -0.42 13.75 10.94
N VAL A 158 0.51 13.90 10.01
CA VAL A 158 1.03 12.81 9.18
C VAL A 158 2.55 12.74 9.27
N THR A 159 3.05 11.64 9.78
CA THR A 159 4.48 11.29 9.79
C THR A 159 4.80 10.36 8.63
N LEU A 160 5.83 10.66 7.86
CA LEU A 160 6.33 9.81 6.77
C LEU A 160 7.71 9.27 7.14
N VAL A 161 7.89 7.96 7.08
CA VAL A 161 9.16 7.27 7.31
C VAL A 161 9.51 6.39 6.12
N THR A 162 10.74 6.52 5.62
CA THR A 162 11.28 5.68 4.55
C THR A 162 12.27 4.67 5.13
N ILE A 163 12.18 3.42 4.68
CA ILE A 163 13.00 2.30 5.16
C ILE A 163 13.97 1.88 4.05
N PRO A 164 15.27 2.19 4.17
CA PRO A 164 16.28 1.72 3.22
C PRO A 164 16.32 0.20 3.15
N GLY A 165 16.40 -0.36 1.95
CA GLY A 165 16.39 -1.81 1.74
C GLY A 165 15.05 -2.51 2.01
N GLY A 166 13.99 -1.74 2.31
CA GLY A 166 12.64 -2.28 2.48
C GLY A 166 12.05 -2.75 1.16
N ILE A 167 11.17 -3.76 1.22
CA ILE A 167 10.36 -4.21 0.09
C ILE A 167 8.92 -3.68 0.20
N HIS A 168 8.05 -4.03 -0.74
CA HIS A 168 6.65 -3.55 -0.76
C HIS A 168 5.91 -3.81 0.56
N ASP A 169 6.01 -4.99 1.14
CA ASP A 169 5.56 -5.23 2.52
C ASP A 169 6.78 -5.15 3.46
N LEU A 170 6.91 -4.03 4.16
CA LEU A 170 8.04 -3.78 5.06
C LEU A 170 8.16 -4.84 6.17
N ALA A 171 7.03 -5.43 6.59
CA ALA A 171 7.02 -6.51 7.57
C ALA A 171 7.59 -7.83 7.02
N LEU A 172 7.73 -7.95 5.70
CA LEU A 172 8.32 -9.11 5.03
C LEU A 172 9.72 -8.85 4.49
N SER A 173 10.30 -7.71 4.79
CA SER A 173 11.67 -7.33 4.40
C SER A 173 12.74 -8.24 5.05
N SER A 174 13.97 -8.12 4.60
CA SER A 174 15.13 -8.74 5.26
C SER A 174 15.29 -8.23 6.71
N PRO A 175 16.04 -8.93 7.58
CA PRO A 175 16.07 -8.66 9.02
C PRO A 175 16.37 -7.21 9.39
N GLU A 176 17.30 -6.54 8.71
CA GLU A 176 17.70 -5.17 9.02
C GLU A 176 16.61 -4.15 8.69
N PRO A 177 16.06 -4.06 7.44
CA PRO A 177 14.92 -3.19 7.16
C PRO A 177 13.66 -3.53 7.96
N TYR A 178 13.40 -4.82 8.24
CA TYR A 178 12.32 -5.22 9.13
C TYR A 178 12.48 -4.61 10.54
N ALA A 179 13.67 -4.74 11.14
CA ALA A 179 13.94 -4.19 12.46
C ALA A 179 13.80 -2.65 12.46
N ALA A 180 14.30 -1.97 11.43
CA ALA A 180 14.15 -0.53 11.26
C ALA A 180 12.68 -0.10 11.16
N TYR A 181 11.89 -0.84 10.38
CA TYR A 181 10.45 -0.60 10.26
C TYR A 181 9.73 -0.78 11.61
N MET A 182 9.98 -1.88 12.32
CA MET A 182 9.36 -2.14 13.62
C MET A 182 9.75 -1.09 14.67
N ALA A 183 11.03 -0.69 14.71
CA ALA A 183 11.49 0.38 15.58
C ALA A 183 10.75 1.70 15.29
N ALA A 184 10.68 2.10 14.01
CA ALA A 184 9.96 3.30 13.61
C ALA A 184 8.48 3.29 14.03
N VAL A 185 7.80 2.14 13.89
CA VAL A 185 6.40 1.98 14.32
C VAL A 185 6.25 2.11 15.83
N PHE A 186 7.07 1.39 16.61
CA PHE A 186 6.94 1.38 18.08
C PHE A 186 7.37 2.73 18.70
N ASP A 187 8.43 3.35 18.21
CA ASP A 187 8.89 4.67 18.69
C ASP A 187 7.82 5.74 18.41
N TRP A 188 7.24 5.71 17.19
CA TRP A 188 6.17 6.63 16.85
C TRP A 188 4.91 6.38 17.69
N LEU A 189 4.47 5.14 17.86
CA LEU A 189 3.33 4.80 18.71
C LEU A 189 3.56 5.26 20.16
N GLY A 190 4.76 5.07 20.70
CA GLY A 190 5.11 5.54 22.04
C GLY A 190 4.99 7.06 22.15
N SER A 191 5.40 7.81 21.14
CA SER A 191 5.33 9.26 21.12
C SER A 191 3.89 9.80 21.10
N VAL A 192 3.00 9.20 20.28
CA VAL A 192 1.61 9.68 20.13
C VAL A 192 0.68 9.22 21.25
N THR A 193 0.96 8.06 21.87
CA THR A 193 0.17 7.55 22.99
C THR A 193 0.60 8.16 24.33
N GLY A 194 1.90 8.41 24.52
CA GLY A 194 2.43 9.09 25.71
C GLY A 194 1.98 10.54 25.83
N SER A 195 1.81 11.26 24.72
CA SER A 195 1.31 12.63 24.70
C SER A 195 -0.17 12.78 25.08
N ARG A 196 -0.98 11.72 24.98
CA ARG A 196 -2.40 11.74 25.37
C ARG A 196 -2.66 11.41 26.85
N ALA A 197 -1.64 10.91 27.54
CA ALA A 197 -1.73 10.54 28.96
C ALA A 197 -1.25 11.68 29.91
N ALA A 198 -0.74 12.76 29.38
CA ALA A 198 -0.29 13.95 30.09
C ALA A 198 -1.28 15.12 29.91
#